data_66c031c8611762e5b228001037c08df5
#
_entry.id   66c031c8611762e5b228001037c08df5
#
_cell.length_a   1.000
_cell.length_b   1.000
_cell.length_c   1.000
_cell.angle_alpha   90.00
_cell.angle_beta   90.00
_cell.angle_gamma   90.00
#
_symmetry.space_group_name_H-M   'P 1'
#
loop_
_entity.id
_entity.type
_entity.pdbx_description
1 polymer ?
#
loop_
_entity_poly.entity_id
_entity_poly.type
_entity_poly.pdbx_seq_one_letter_code
_entity_poly.pdbx_strand_id
1 'polypeptide(L)'
;MAKKVAYPVILKPDQEGYYVEIPDFDIATEGDTIAEAMEMARDAIGLMGIDMEDEKKSLPEPNSKAQNVEAGDTVTLVDVDFTEYRKRVDNK
;
A
#
# COMPACT_ATOMS: atom_id res chain seq x y z
N MET A 1 -6.88 -11.87 16.72
CA MET A 1 -6.74 -10.41 16.72
C MET A 1 -6.40 -9.93 15.31
N ALA A 2 -7.05 -8.88 14.86
CA ALA A 2 -6.81 -8.37 13.52
C ALA A 2 -5.44 -7.72 13.43
N LYS A 3 -4.75 -7.93 12.28
CA LYS A 3 -3.46 -7.32 12.01
C LYS A 3 -3.67 -6.09 11.16
N LYS A 4 -3.95 -4.98 11.80
CA LYS A 4 -4.22 -3.73 11.09
C LYS A 4 -3.01 -2.81 11.22
N VAL A 5 -2.45 -2.43 10.08
CA VAL A 5 -1.24 -1.63 10.00
C VAL A 5 -1.45 -0.53 8.95
N ALA A 6 -0.89 0.64 9.20
CA ALA A 6 -0.94 1.74 8.23
C ALA A 6 0.47 2.00 7.70
N TYR A 7 0.59 2.10 6.38
CA TYR A 7 1.86 2.36 5.72
C TYR A 7 1.82 3.66 4.92
N PRO A 8 2.92 4.39 4.87
CA PRO A 8 2.96 5.60 4.04
C PRO A 8 2.97 5.25 2.55
N VAL A 9 2.23 6.03 1.81
CA VAL A 9 2.08 5.88 0.37
C VAL A 9 2.28 7.26 -0.25
N ILE A 10 3.05 7.32 -1.33
CA ILE A 10 3.33 8.57 -2.04
C ILE A 10 2.56 8.57 -3.35
N LEU A 11 1.66 9.52 -3.50
CA LEU A 11 0.89 9.70 -4.73
C LEU A 11 1.57 10.74 -5.59
N LYS A 12 2.07 10.34 -6.75
CA LYS A 12 2.78 11.22 -7.68
C LYS A 12 1.90 11.47 -8.90
N PRO A 13 1.39 12.70 -9.07
CA PRO A 13 0.54 12.98 -10.22
C PRO A 13 1.33 12.88 -11.52
N ASP A 14 0.70 12.34 -12.54
CA ASP A 14 1.26 12.30 -13.88
C ASP A 14 0.17 12.72 -14.88
N GLN A 15 0.43 12.56 -16.17
CA GLN A 15 -0.49 13.06 -17.18
C GLN A 15 -1.84 12.35 -17.21
N GLU A 16 -1.87 11.10 -16.77
CA GLU A 16 -3.06 10.28 -16.90
C GLU A 16 -3.66 9.85 -15.57
N GLY A 17 -3.05 10.26 -14.46
CA GLY A 17 -3.52 9.86 -13.14
C GLY A 17 -2.43 9.96 -12.10
N TYR A 18 -2.22 8.88 -11.37
CA TYR A 18 -1.26 8.87 -10.26
C TYR A 18 -0.40 7.63 -10.30
N TYR A 19 0.92 7.85 -10.19
CA TYR A 19 1.86 6.79 -9.90
C TYR A 19 1.97 6.70 -8.38
N VAL A 20 1.92 5.50 -7.84
CA VAL A 20 1.80 5.29 -6.40
C VAL A 20 2.98 4.49 -5.91
N GLU A 21 3.77 5.07 -5.02
CA GLU A 21 4.92 4.39 -4.43
C GLU A 21 4.61 3.95 -3.02
N ILE A 22 4.99 2.73 -2.69
CA ILE A 22 4.81 2.17 -1.35
C ILE A 22 6.19 1.78 -0.85
N PRO A 23 6.91 2.73 -0.22
CA PRO A 23 8.34 2.53 0.08
C PRO A 23 8.63 1.36 1.00
N ASP A 24 7.78 1.11 2.00
CA ASP A 24 8.05 0.04 2.96
C ASP A 24 8.05 -1.35 2.33
N PHE A 25 7.35 -1.51 1.21
CA PHE A 25 7.31 -2.78 0.50
C PHE A 25 8.14 -2.76 -0.78
N ASP A 26 8.71 -1.61 -1.12
CA ASP A 26 9.50 -1.43 -2.35
C ASP A 26 8.71 -1.84 -3.59
N ILE A 27 7.47 -1.43 -3.65
CA ILE A 27 6.58 -1.71 -4.78
C ILE A 27 5.87 -0.42 -5.20
N ALA A 28 5.26 -0.48 -6.38
CA ALA A 28 4.51 0.64 -6.92
C ALA A 28 3.27 0.14 -7.63
N THR A 29 2.29 1.03 -7.73
CA THR A 29 1.08 0.76 -8.49
C THR A 29 0.62 2.08 -9.11
N GLU A 30 -0.59 2.13 -9.64
CA GLU A 30 -1.11 3.35 -10.25
C GLU A 30 -2.62 3.37 -10.15
N GLY A 31 -3.20 4.55 -10.30
CA GLY A 31 -4.65 4.73 -10.31
C GLY A 31 -5.01 5.99 -11.07
N ASP A 32 -6.24 6.06 -11.55
CA ASP A 32 -6.70 7.20 -12.34
C ASP A 32 -7.12 8.38 -11.46
N THR A 33 -7.58 8.10 -10.26
CA THR A 33 -7.99 9.13 -9.29
C THR A 33 -7.28 8.89 -7.98
N ILE A 34 -7.34 9.86 -7.08
CA ILE A 34 -6.76 9.71 -5.75
C ILE A 34 -7.42 8.54 -5.01
N ALA A 35 -8.74 8.44 -5.08
CA ALA A 35 -9.45 7.36 -4.41
C ALA A 35 -9.05 6.00 -4.96
N GLU A 36 -8.97 5.88 -6.29
CA GLU A 36 -8.55 4.63 -6.91
C GLU A 36 -7.09 4.31 -6.58
N ALA A 37 -6.23 5.33 -6.58
CA ALA A 37 -4.82 5.14 -6.24
C ALA A 37 -4.66 4.59 -4.83
N MET A 38 -5.44 5.10 -3.88
CA MET A 38 -5.40 4.60 -2.51
C MET A 38 -5.92 3.18 -2.41
N GLU A 39 -6.97 2.83 -3.16
CA GLU A 39 -7.48 1.47 -3.21
C GLU A 39 -6.47 0.51 -3.81
N MET A 40 -5.81 0.92 -4.89
CA MET A 40 -4.79 0.11 -5.52
C MET A 40 -3.60 -0.10 -4.58
N ALA A 41 -3.25 0.92 -3.80
CA ALA A 41 -2.19 0.79 -2.80
C ALA A 41 -2.57 -0.21 -1.73
N ARG A 42 -3.80 -0.13 -1.22
CA ARG A 42 -4.28 -1.06 -0.20
C ARG A 42 -4.26 -2.50 -0.71
N ASP A 43 -4.69 -2.69 -1.96
CA ASP A 43 -4.70 -4.00 -2.57
C ASP A 43 -3.28 -4.55 -2.74
N ALA A 44 -2.36 -3.72 -3.20
CA ALA A 44 -0.97 -4.13 -3.39
C ALA A 44 -0.32 -4.50 -2.06
N ILE A 45 -0.54 -3.71 -1.02
CA ILE A 45 -0.01 -3.99 0.31
C ILE A 45 -0.61 -5.29 0.84
N GLY A 46 -1.91 -5.45 0.69
CA GLY A 46 -2.61 -6.65 1.18
C GLY A 46 -2.08 -7.92 0.54
N LEU A 47 -1.94 -7.91 -0.78
CA LEU A 47 -1.43 -9.08 -1.50
C LEU A 47 0.02 -9.38 -1.14
N MET A 48 0.86 -8.35 -1.11
CA MET A 48 2.27 -8.54 -0.77
C MET A 48 2.43 -9.02 0.67
N GLY A 49 1.65 -8.47 1.60
CA GLY A 49 1.73 -8.87 3.00
C GLY A 49 1.31 -10.31 3.22
N ILE A 50 0.24 -10.75 2.55
CA ILE A 50 -0.20 -12.14 2.63
C ILE A 50 0.88 -13.07 2.08
N ASP A 51 1.46 -12.69 0.95
CA ASP A 51 2.51 -13.47 0.33
C ASP A 51 3.72 -13.62 1.25
N MET A 52 4.12 -12.51 1.89
CA MET A 52 5.22 -12.53 2.85
C MET A 52 4.91 -13.42 4.04
N GLU A 53 3.69 -13.36 4.56
CA GLU A 53 3.29 -14.21 5.69
C GLU A 53 3.34 -15.68 5.31
N ASP A 54 2.88 -16.00 4.10
CA ASP A 54 2.89 -17.38 3.63
C ASP A 54 4.31 -17.90 3.45
N GLU A 55 5.25 -17.02 3.16
CA GLU A 55 6.68 -17.36 3.07
C GLU A 55 7.39 -17.26 4.42
N LYS A 56 6.65 -17.00 5.48
CA LYS A 56 7.18 -16.84 6.85
C LYS A 56 8.18 -15.69 6.97
N LYS A 57 7.98 -14.65 6.17
CA LYS A 57 8.76 -13.43 6.26
C LYS A 57 8.05 -12.42 7.14
N SER A 58 8.83 -11.59 7.81
CA SER A 58 8.26 -10.55 8.65
C SER A 58 7.73 -9.40 7.78
N LEU A 59 6.56 -8.87 8.13
CA LEU A 59 6.05 -7.67 7.49
C LEU A 59 6.95 -6.48 7.87
N PRO A 60 7.18 -5.55 6.95
CA PRO A 60 7.98 -4.38 7.30
C PRO A 60 7.29 -3.53 8.36
N GLU A 61 8.09 -2.91 9.21
CA GLU A 61 7.58 -1.94 10.16
C GLU A 61 7.21 -0.67 9.41
N PRO A 62 6.06 -0.06 9.72
CA PRO A 62 5.69 1.17 9.04
C PRO A 62 6.70 2.29 9.30
N ASN A 63 7.15 2.91 8.24
CA ASN A 63 8.07 4.03 8.31
C ASN A 63 7.28 5.31 8.00
N SER A 64 6.97 6.09 9.03
CA SER A 64 6.18 7.29 8.85
C SER A 64 6.90 8.40 8.10
N LYS A 65 8.20 8.22 7.80
CA LYS A 65 8.96 9.22 7.06
C LYS A 65 8.99 8.83 5.59
N ALA A 66 8.22 9.51 4.79
CA ALA A 66 8.26 9.30 3.36
C ALA A 66 9.55 9.87 2.80
N GLN A 67 10.18 9.12 1.89
CA GLN A 67 11.42 9.54 1.23
C GLN A 67 11.13 9.79 -0.24
N ASN A 68 11.97 10.61 -0.86
CA ASN A 68 11.85 10.92 -2.29
C ASN A 68 10.55 11.60 -2.65
N VAL A 69 10.05 12.44 -1.75
CA VAL A 69 8.84 13.22 -1.99
C VAL A 69 9.23 14.50 -2.71
N GLU A 70 8.53 14.79 -3.80
CA GLU A 70 8.79 15.97 -4.60
C GLU A 70 7.62 16.94 -4.51
N ALA A 71 7.85 18.18 -4.98
CA ALA A 71 6.75 19.16 -5.01
C ALA A 71 5.61 18.61 -5.88
N GLY A 72 4.40 18.73 -5.37
CA GLY A 72 3.22 18.22 -6.07
C GLY A 72 2.81 16.81 -5.62
N ASP A 73 3.68 16.10 -4.94
CA ASP A 73 3.34 14.77 -4.42
C ASP A 73 2.47 14.88 -3.17
N THR A 74 1.64 13.87 -2.97
CA THR A 74 0.84 13.76 -1.76
C THR A 74 1.28 12.51 -1.00
N VAL A 75 1.55 12.68 0.28
CA VAL A 75 1.87 11.54 1.14
C VAL A 75 0.66 11.27 2.03
N THR A 76 0.22 10.03 2.07
CA THR A 76 -0.88 9.64 2.93
C THR A 76 -0.57 8.29 3.57
N LEU A 77 -1.33 7.94 4.57
CA LEU A 77 -1.25 6.63 5.20
C LEU A 77 -2.40 5.79 4.69
N VAL A 78 -2.10 4.55 4.31
CA VAL A 78 -3.11 3.60 3.88
C VAL A 78 -3.11 2.45 4.86
N ASP A 79 -4.25 2.21 5.48
CA ASP A 79 -4.38 1.14 6.46
C ASP A 79 -4.83 -0.14 5.76
N VAL A 80 -4.30 -1.24 6.25
CA VAL A 80 -4.64 -2.57 5.73
C VAL A 80 -4.86 -3.49 6.93
N ASP A 81 -5.97 -4.20 6.92
CA ASP A 81 -6.23 -5.26 7.88
C ASP A 81 -5.93 -6.57 7.16
N PHE A 82 -4.79 -7.16 7.45
CA PHE A 82 -4.35 -8.36 6.74
C PHE A 82 -5.25 -9.56 7.01
N THR A 83 -5.84 -9.62 8.19
CA THR A 83 -6.78 -10.70 8.50
C THR A 83 -8.02 -10.60 7.62
N GLU A 84 -8.58 -9.40 7.50
CA GLU A 84 -9.75 -9.18 6.64
C GLU A 84 -9.40 -9.36 5.18
N TYR A 85 -8.23 -8.90 4.76
CA TYR A 85 -7.82 -9.03 3.38
C TYR A 85 -7.66 -10.50 2.99
N ARG A 86 -7.07 -11.30 3.87
CA ARG A 86 -6.91 -12.74 3.62
C ARG A 86 -8.27 -13.42 3.46
N LYS A 87 -9.25 -13.04 4.27
CA LYS A 87 -10.60 -13.59 4.12
C LYS A 87 -11.19 -13.29 2.75
N ARG A 88 -10.99 -12.08 2.26
CA ARG A 88 -11.48 -11.68 0.94
C ARG A 88 -10.81 -12.47 -0.18
N VAL A 89 -9.52 -12.72 -0.06
CA VAL A 89 -8.76 -13.48 -1.07
C VAL A 89 -9.14 -14.95 -1.03
N ASP A 90 -9.23 -15.53 0.16
CA ASP A 90 -9.49 -16.96 0.31
C ASP A 90 -10.95 -17.33 0.00
N ASN A 91 -11.81 -16.35 -0.04
CA ASN A 91 -13.26 -16.55 -0.16
C ASN A 91 -13.77 -16.38 -1.60
N LYS A 92 -12.97 -16.75 -2.56
CA LYS A 92 -13.37 -16.68 -3.97
C LYS A 92 -14.09 -17.93 -4.43
#